data_e4aaa5a043f200d8f6c9380823070672
#
_entry.id   e4aaa5a043f200d8f6c9380823070672
#
_cell.length_a   1.000
_cell.length_b   1.000
_cell.length_c   1.000
_cell.angle_alpha   90.00
_cell.angle_beta   90.00
_cell.angle_gamma   90.00
#
_symmetry.space_group_name_H-M   'P 1'
#
loop_
_entity.id
_entity.type
_entity.pdbx_description
1 polymer ?
#
loop_
_entity_poly.entity_id
_entity_poly.type
_entity_poly.pdbx_seq_one_letter_code
_entity_poly.pdbx_strand_id
1 'polypeptide(L)'
;PDEFGVAAVIDPKEFKLREAKERYGLSDERLFCDFASFLKSGIKCDFVINATMDQFHYETTMEILGAGYDLLVEKPIVPNEKELLDIKNLAEKKGVRVFVCHVLRYSPFYTKIKEILNSGVIGKIMTMEMNEHVCRQHYLASYDRGKWNSEDGCGSGFLLAKCCHDMDIMCWLNNASAPETVASMGGRCEFVKENMPKDASEFCYECKYNETCIYSAMHEYLDLHVMPFLVWDRL
;
A
#
# COMPACT_ATOMS: atom_id res chain seq x y z
N PRO A 1 -1.04 -21.95 -5.90
CA PRO A 1 -1.20 -21.09 -7.06
C PRO A 1 -1.40 -21.84 -8.37
N ASP A 2 -2.08 -22.98 -8.34
CA ASP A 2 -2.47 -23.66 -9.58
C ASP A 2 -3.76 -23.05 -10.18
N GLU A 3 -4.32 -22.04 -9.52
CA GLU A 3 -5.58 -21.38 -9.90
C GLU A 3 -5.38 -20.08 -10.70
N PHE A 4 -4.19 -19.46 -10.65
CA PHE A 4 -3.90 -18.20 -11.31
C PHE A 4 -2.60 -18.24 -12.09
N GLY A 5 -2.63 -17.72 -13.32
CA GLY A 5 -1.45 -17.53 -14.16
C GLY A 5 -1.21 -16.05 -14.44
N VAL A 6 0.05 -15.62 -14.48
CA VAL A 6 0.41 -14.28 -14.89
C VAL A 6 0.36 -14.19 -16.41
N ALA A 7 -0.57 -13.41 -16.96
CA ALA A 7 -0.75 -13.22 -18.38
C ALA A 7 0.31 -12.28 -18.98
N ALA A 8 0.63 -11.20 -18.29
CA ALA A 8 1.63 -10.21 -18.66
C ALA A 8 2.06 -9.39 -17.44
N VAL A 9 3.19 -8.70 -17.54
CA VAL A 9 3.67 -7.74 -16.53
C VAL A 9 3.95 -6.40 -17.20
N ILE A 10 3.58 -5.32 -16.51
CA ILE A 10 3.74 -3.96 -16.96
C ILE A 10 4.50 -3.19 -15.90
N ASP A 11 5.68 -2.68 -16.22
CA ASP A 11 6.48 -1.83 -15.33
C ASP A 11 7.42 -0.96 -16.17
N PRO A 12 7.52 0.36 -15.92
CA PRO A 12 8.43 1.22 -16.69
C PRO A 12 9.90 0.92 -16.45
N LYS A 13 10.23 0.17 -15.37
CA LYS A 13 11.61 -0.17 -15.02
C LYS A 13 12.00 -1.54 -15.61
N GLU A 14 12.95 -1.54 -16.54
CA GLU A 14 13.40 -2.75 -17.23
C GLU A 14 13.88 -3.86 -16.28
N PHE A 15 14.55 -3.49 -15.18
CA PHE A 15 15.01 -4.49 -14.21
C PHE A 15 13.84 -5.21 -13.52
N LYS A 16 12.71 -4.54 -13.28
CA LYS A 16 11.48 -5.16 -12.74
C LYS A 16 10.86 -6.14 -13.73
N LEU A 17 10.88 -5.79 -15.00
CA LEU A 17 10.42 -6.69 -16.05
C LEU A 17 11.30 -7.95 -16.14
N ARG A 18 12.62 -7.81 -16.00
CA ARG A 18 13.54 -8.96 -15.95
C ARG A 18 13.28 -9.86 -14.72
N GLU A 19 13.12 -9.28 -13.54
CA GLU A 19 12.75 -10.03 -12.33
C GLU A 19 11.43 -10.79 -12.52
N ALA A 20 10.43 -10.14 -13.12
CA ALA A 20 9.13 -10.76 -13.39
C ALA A 20 9.24 -11.91 -14.42
N LYS A 21 10.05 -11.72 -15.46
CA LYS A 21 10.34 -12.74 -16.45
C LYS A 21 10.88 -14.02 -15.81
N GLU A 22 11.88 -13.89 -14.97
CA GLU A 22 12.50 -15.00 -14.26
C GLU A 22 11.53 -15.67 -13.27
N ARG A 23 10.83 -14.84 -12.48
CA ARG A 23 9.95 -15.29 -11.41
C ARG A 23 8.72 -16.04 -11.92
N TYR A 24 8.14 -15.59 -13.03
CA TYR A 24 6.88 -16.11 -13.57
C TYR A 24 7.08 -16.93 -14.87
N GLY A 25 8.31 -17.08 -15.35
CA GLY A 25 8.61 -17.83 -16.57
C GLY A 25 8.00 -17.21 -17.84
N LEU A 26 7.96 -15.86 -17.90
CA LEU A 26 7.32 -15.14 -19.00
C LEU A 26 8.25 -15.02 -20.22
N SER A 27 7.68 -15.01 -21.42
CA SER A 27 8.39 -14.61 -22.64
C SER A 27 8.46 -13.07 -22.74
N ASP A 28 9.41 -12.55 -23.53
CA ASP A 28 9.57 -11.10 -23.72
C ASP A 28 8.31 -10.43 -24.29
N GLU A 29 7.51 -11.16 -25.06
CA GLU A 29 6.24 -10.68 -25.64
C GLU A 29 5.14 -10.41 -24.58
N ARG A 30 5.37 -10.81 -23.34
CA ARG A 30 4.46 -10.60 -22.20
C ARG A 30 4.93 -9.54 -21.23
N LEU A 31 5.96 -8.79 -21.58
CA LEU A 31 6.57 -7.74 -20.77
C LEU A 31 6.39 -6.39 -21.46
N PHE A 32 5.82 -5.43 -20.77
CA PHE A 32 5.45 -4.13 -21.31
C PHE A 32 5.95 -3.00 -20.41
N CYS A 33 6.38 -1.89 -21.02
CA CYS A 33 6.77 -0.69 -20.28
C CYS A 33 5.59 0.22 -19.92
N ASP A 34 4.44 0.05 -20.60
CA ASP A 34 3.22 0.83 -20.37
C ASP A 34 1.96 0.03 -20.73
N PHE A 35 0.82 0.49 -20.21
CA PHE A 35 -0.47 -0.18 -20.38
C PHE A 35 -0.98 -0.10 -21.82
N ALA A 36 -0.67 0.97 -22.53
CA ALA A 36 -1.09 1.14 -23.93
C ALA A 36 -0.42 0.10 -24.84
N SER A 37 0.84 -0.22 -24.60
CA SER A 37 1.57 -1.28 -25.32
C SER A 37 0.97 -2.65 -25.03
N PHE A 38 0.60 -2.93 -23.77
CA PHE A 38 -0.13 -4.15 -23.40
C PHE A 38 -1.46 -4.26 -24.17
N LEU A 39 -2.25 -3.20 -24.22
CA LEU A 39 -3.54 -3.23 -24.94
C LEU A 39 -3.35 -3.50 -26.45
N LYS A 40 -2.31 -2.95 -27.08
CA LYS A 40 -1.98 -3.18 -28.50
C LYS A 40 -1.54 -4.62 -28.78
N SER A 41 -0.99 -5.32 -27.81
CA SER A 41 -0.54 -6.71 -27.96
C SER A 41 -1.69 -7.68 -28.22
N GLY A 42 -2.90 -7.32 -27.83
CA GLY A 42 -4.08 -8.18 -27.91
C GLY A 42 -4.12 -9.33 -26.89
N ILE A 43 -3.15 -9.41 -25.98
CA ILE A 43 -3.16 -10.37 -24.87
C ILE A 43 -4.38 -10.12 -24.00
N LYS A 44 -5.09 -11.19 -23.65
CA LYS A 44 -6.26 -11.13 -22.77
C LYS A 44 -5.92 -11.62 -21.39
N CYS A 45 -6.55 -11.01 -20.37
CA CYS A 45 -6.55 -11.46 -18.99
C CYS A 45 -7.94 -11.27 -18.39
N ASP A 46 -8.23 -11.98 -17.32
CA ASP A 46 -9.53 -11.92 -16.65
C ASP A 46 -9.66 -10.66 -15.80
N PHE A 47 -8.57 -10.20 -15.20
CA PHE A 47 -8.50 -8.98 -14.40
C PHE A 47 -7.08 -8.42 -14.39
N VAL A 48 -6.96 -7.17 -13.98
CA VAL A 48 -5.67 -6.48 -13.82
C VAL A 48 -5.41 -6.19 -12.34
N ILE A 49 -4.17 -6.37 -11.90
CA ILE A 49 -3.71 -5.94 -10.57
C ILE A 49 -2.98 -4.61 -10.75
N ASN A 50 -3.47 -3.54 -10.12
CA ASN A 50 -2.80 -2.26 -10.05
C ASN A 50 -2.02 -2.16 -8.72
N ALA A 51 -0.71 -2.33 -8.81
CA ALA A 51 0.23 -2.24 -7.70
C ALA A 51 1.27 -1.12 -7.95
N THR A 52 0.86 -0.05 -8.61
CA THR A 52 1.67 1.16 -8.77
C THR A 52 1.82 1.91 -7.44
N MET A 53 2.61 2.97 -7.40
CA MET A 53 2.66 3.84 -6.22
C MET A 53 1.36 4.65 -6.10
N ASP A 54 1.01 5.00 -4.88
CA ASP A 54 -0.26 5.64 -4.51
C ASP A 54 -0.64 6.83 -5.41
N GLN A 55 0.33 7.67 -5.73
CA GLN A 55 0.16 8.84 -6.62
C GLN A 55 -0.28 8.50 -8.05
N PHE A 56 -0.02 7.28 -8.50
CA PHE A 56 -0.36 6.82 -9.85
C PHE A 56 -1.65 5.99 -9.88
N HIS A 57 -2.23 5.66 -8.74
CA HIS A 57 -3.40 4.79 -8.67
C HIS A 57 -4.58 5.33 -9.46
N TYR A 58 -4.84 6.63 -9.39
CA TYR A 58 -5.98 7.21 -10.09
C TYR A 58 -5.85 7.06 -11.62
N GLU A 59 -4.77 7.55 -12.19
CA GLU A 59 -4.57 7.55 -13.66
C GLU A 59 -4.56 6.11 -14.20
N THR A 60 -3.76 5.23 -13.60
CA THR A 60 -3.66 3.83 -14.04
C THR A 60 -4.97 3.07 -13.84
N THR A 61 -5.72 3.32 -12.76
CA THR A 61 -7.04 2.73 -12.54
C THR A 61 -8.03 3.19 -13.62
N MET A 62 -8.06 4.47 -13.94
CA MET A 62 -8.96 5.01 -14.97
C MET A 62 -8.67 4.42 -16.36
N GLU A 63 -7.40 4.20 -16.71
CA GLU A 63 -7.00 3.53 -17.96
C GLU A 63 -7.49 2.07 -17.99
N ILE A 64 -7.27 1.30 -16.90
CA ILE A 64 -7.66 -0.10 -16.80
C ILE A 64 -9.18 -0.27 -16.90
N LEU A 65 -9.94 0.50 -16.11
CA LEU A 65 -11.41 0.49 -16.17
C LEU A 65 -11.94 0.97 -17.51
N GLY A 66 -11.28 2.01 -18.11
CA GLY A 66 -11.60 2.50 -19.43
C GLY A 66 -11.49 1.43 -20.51
N ALA A 67 -10.53 0.52 -20.37
CA ALA A 67 -10.32 -0.63 -21.26
C ALA A 67 -11.29 -1.80 -20.99
N GLY A 68 -12.08 -1.75 -19.90
CA GLY A 68 -13.12 -2.73 -19.58
C GLY A 68 -12.62 -3.95 -18.80
N TYR A 69 -11.53 -3.83 -18.06
CA TYR A 69 -11.04 -4.90 -17.19
C TYR A 69 -11.56 -4.76 -15.76
N ASP A 70 -11.85 -5.89 -15.12
CA ASP A 70 -11.96 -5.96 -13.67
C ASP A 70 -10.61 -5.63 -13.04
N LEU A 71 -10.63 -5.02 -11.86
CA LEU A 71 -9.45 -4.45 -11.22
C LEU A 71 -9.31 -4.92 -9.78
N LEU A 72 -8.10 -5.33 -9.40
CA LEU A 72 -7.65 -5.39 -8.01
C LEU A 72 -6.63 -4.27 -7.81
N VAL A 73 -6.95 -3.26 -7.01
CA VAL A 73 -6.06 -2.13 -6.74
C VAL A 73 -5.47 -2.19 -5.35
N GLU A 74 -4.17 -1.88 -5.25
CA GLU A 74 -3.51 -1.71 -3.96
C GLU A 74 -4.08 -0.52 -3.18
N LYS A 75 -3.89 -0.59 -1.87
CA LYS A 75 -4.33 0.46 -0.93
C LYS A 75 -3.22 1.54 -0.77
N PRO A 76 -3.59 2.78 -0.47
CA PRO A 76 -4.94 3.35 -0.50
C PRO A 76 -5.43 3.50 -1.94
N ILE A 77 -6.74 3.45 -2.16
CA ILE A 77 -7.28 3.54 -3.53
C ILE A 77 -6.81 4.82 -4.21
N VAL A 78 -7.15 5.95 -3.60
CA VAL A 78 -6.81 7.32 -4.04
C VAL A 78 -6.80 8.28 -2.84
N PRO A 79 -6.13 9.45 -2.94
CA PRO A 79 -6.00 10.37 -1.82
C PRO A 79 -7.24 11.25 -1.57
N ASN A 80 -8.19 11.36 -2.50
CA ASN A 80 -9.32 12.27 -2.38
C ASN A 80 -10.65 11.69 -2.87
N GLU A 81 -11.72 12.27 -2.35
CA GLU A 81 -13.10 11.81 -2.61
C GLU A 81 -13.49 11.93 -4.09
N LYS A 82 -13.08 13.00 -4.77
CA LYS A 82 -13.43 13.21 -6.17
C LYS A 82 -12.92 12.08 -7.06
N GLU A 83 -11.67 11.74 -6.93
CA GLU A 83 -11.06 10.63 -7.67
C GLU A 83 -11.74 9.28 -7.35
N LEU A 84 -12.09 9.06 -6.08
CA LEU A 84 -12.82 7.87 -5.67
C LEU A 84 -14.19 7.76 -6.35
N LEU A 85 -14.93 8.87 -6.43
CA LEU A 85 -16.22 8.93 -7.12
C LEU A 85 -16.08 8.76 -8.63
N ASP A 86 -15.04 9.32 -9.24
CA ASP A 86 -14.75 9.15 -10.66
C ASP A 86 -14.48 7.67 -11.00
N ILE A 87 -13.68 6.97 -10.18
CA ILE A 87 -13.43 5.52 -10.30
C ILE A 87 -14.73 4.73 -10.19
N LYS A 88 -15.52 5.00 -9.15
CA LYS A 88 -16.80 4.34 -8.95
C LYS A 88 -17.73 4.52 -10.14
N ASN A 89 -17.92 5.75 -10.59
CA ASN A 89 -18.81 6.07 -11.70
C ASN A 89 -18.34 5.41 -13.02
N LEU A 90 -17.04 5.37 -13.26
CA LEU A 90 -16.50 4.70 -14.46
C LEU A 90 -16.68 3.19 -14.39
N ALA A 91 -16.43 2.57 -13.22
CA ALA A 91 -16.63 1.14 -13.04
C ALA A 91 -18.10 0.74 -13.27
N GLU A 92 -19.05 1.48 -12.70
CA GLU A 92 -20.49 1.28 -12.91
C GLU A 92 -20.86 1.44 -14.40
N LYS A 93 -20.39 2.50 -15.05
CA LYS A 93 -20.63 2.75 -16.49
C LYS A 93 -20.10 1.65 -17.38
N LYS A 94 -18.96 1.06 -17.03
CA LYS A 94 -18.30 -0.01 -17.81
C LYS A 94 -18.80 -1.39 -17.46
N GLY A 95 -19.52 -1.55 -16.34
CA GLY A 95 -19.98 -2.84 -15.84
C GLY A 95 -18.85 -3.72 -15.33
N VAL A 96 -17.76 -3.13 -14.86
CA VAL A 96 -16.58 -3.82 -14.33
C VAL A 96 -16.49 -3.70 -12.81
N ARG A 97 -15.77 -4.62 -12.19
CA ARG A 97 -15.61 -4.69 -10.72
C ARG A 97 -14.28 -4.11 -10.29
N VAL A 98 -14.30 -3.42 -9.15
CA VAL A 98 -13.09 -2.93 -8.48
C VAL A 98 -13.01 -3.58 -7.11
N PHE A 99 -11.90 -4.27 -6.87
CA PHE A 99 -11.53 -4.84 -5.58
C PHE A 99 -10.35 -4.08 -5.01
N VAL A 100 -10.36 -3.85 -3.70
CA VAL A 100 -9.29 -3.13 -2.99
C VAL A 100 -8.52 -4.10 -2.12
N CYS A 101 -7.18 -4.00 -2.11
CA CYS A 101 -6.30 -4.86 -1.31
C CYS A 101 -6.37 -4.54 0.19
N HIS A 102 -7.56 -4.55 0.77
CA HIS A 102 -7.77 -4.50 2.21
C HIS A 102 -7.56 -5.89 2.83
N VAL A 103 -6.31 -6.34 2.77
CA VAL A 103 -5.90 -7.72 3.07
C VAL A 103 -6.19 -8.17 4.49
N LEU A 104 -6.31 -7.25 5.46
CA LEU A 104 -6.58 -7.59 6.86
C LEU A 104 -7.93 -8.27 7.06
N ARG A 105 -8.92 -8.01 6.21
CA ARG A 105 -10.23 -8.70 6.24
C ARG A 105 -10.09 -10.21 6.07
N TYR A 106 -9.03 -10.67 5.40
CA TYR A 106 -8.77 -12.07 5.09
C TYR A 106 -7.79 -12.73 6.08
N SER A 107 -7.30 -11.98 7.07
CA SER A 107 -6.46 -12.58 8.11
C SER A 107 -7.31 -13.48 9.03
N PRO A 108 -6.78 -14.62 9.48
CA PRO A 108 -7.52 -15.51 10.39
C PRO A 108 -7.98 -14.81 11.67
N PHE A 109 -7.20 -13.86 12.18
CA PHE A 109 -7.52 -13.08 13.37
C PHE A 109 -8.79 -12.23 13.18
N TYR A 110 -8.82 -11.37 12.18
CA TYR A 110 -9.98 -10.49 11.95
C TYR A 110 -11.20 -11.25 11.43
N THR A 111 -10.99 -12.30 10.65
CA THR A 111 -12.08 -13.21 10.23
C THR A 111 -12.74 -13.82 11.45
N LYS A 112 -11.94 -14.28 12.45
CA LYS A 112 -12.49 -14.86 13.68
C LYS A 112 -13.27 -13.84 14.52
N ILE A 113 -12.77 -12.60 14.63
CA ILE A 113 -13.50 -11.52 15.29
C ILE A 113 -14.85 -11.29 14.61
N LYS A 114 -14.88 -11.22 13.26
CA LYS A 114 -16.10 -11.02 12.50
C LYS A 114 -17.10 -12.16 12.67
N GLU A 115 -16.65 -13.41 12.72
CA GLU A 115 -17.50 -14.57 13.04
C GLU A 115 -18.15 -14.42 14.44
N ILE A 116 -17.39 -14.05 15.44
CA ILE A 116 -17.89 -13.84 16.82
C ILE A 116 -18.94 -12.73 16.84
N LEU A 117 -18.67 -11.60 16.19
CA LEU A 117 -19.63 -10.50 16.07
C LEU A 117 -20.92 -10.95 15.38
N ASN A 118 -20.82 -11.66 14.26
CA ASN A 118 -21.95 -12.13 13.48
C ASN A 118 -22.77 -13.21 14.22
N SER A 119 -22.17 -13.96 15.13
CA SER A 119 -22.89 -14.95 15.95
C SER A 119 -23.83 -14.31 16.98
N GLY A 120 -23.67 -13.00 17.24
CA GLY A 120 -24.47 -12.27 18.22
C GLY A 120 -24.14 -12.58 19.69
N VAL A 121 -23.14 -13.43 19.98
CA VAL A 121 -22.82 -13.89 21.34
C VAL A 121 -22.41 -12.74 22.27
N ILE A 122 -21.84 -11.65 21.73
CA ILE A 122 -21.48 -10.44 22.50
C ILE A 122 -22.50 -9.31 22.36
N GLY A 123 -23.62 -9.55 21.66
CA GLY A 123 -24.65 -8.53 21.42
C GLY A 123 -24.24 -7.46 20.42
N LYS A 124 -24.81 -6.26 20.56
CA LYS A 124 -24.53 -5.11 19.70
C LYS A 124 -23.21 -4.44 20.12
N ILE A 125 -22.44 -3.99 19.15
CA ILE A 125 -21.28 -3.14 19.40
C ILE A 125 -21.78 -1.79 19.93
N MET A 126 -21.34 -1.41 21.12
CA MET A 126 -21.66 -0.12 21.74
C MET A 126 -20.48 0.85 21.62
N THR A 127 -19.27 0.34 21.72
CA THR A 127 -18.01 1.07 21.57
C THR A 127 -16.98 0.17 20.92
N MET A 128 -16.03 0.77 20.20
CA MET A 128 -14.89 0.08 19.63
C MET A 128 -13.63 0.91 19.90
N GLU A 129 -12.61 0.28 20.41
CA GLU A 129 -11.29 0.85 20.55
C GLU A 129 -10.30 0.03 19.73
N MET A 130 -9.53 0.70 18.86
CA MET A 130 -8.53 0.07 18.03
C MET A 130 -7.21 0.83 18.14
N ASN A 131 -6.12 0.10 18.30
CA ASN A 131 -4.79 0.67 18.43
C ASN A 131 -3.87 0.04 17.37
N GLU A 132 -3.27 0.87 16.53
CA GLU A 132 -2.26 0.46 15.57
C GLU A 132 -0.87 0.96 16.02
N HIS A 133 -0.05 0.02 16.46
CA HIS A 133 1.32 0.30 16.88
C HIS A 133 2.31 -0.08 15.77
N VAL A 134 2.64 0.87 14.91
CA VAL A 134 3.63 0.64 13.86
C VAL A 134 5.01 0.48 14.50
N CYS A 135 5.62 -0.67 14.31
CA CYS A 135 6.96 -0.90 14.87
C CYS A 135 7.99 0.05 14.25
N ARG A 136 9.02 0.40 15.05
CA ARG A 136 10.06 1.33 14.65
C ARG A 136 10.69 1.00 13.29
N GLN A 137 11.05 -0.25 13.07
CA GLN A 137 11.71 -0.70 11.85
C GLN A 137 10.82 -0.46 10.62
N HIS A 138 9.56 -0.81 10.70
CA HIS A 138 8.61 -0.56 9.61
C HIS A 138 8.42 0.93 9.36
N TYR A 139 8.31 1.74 10.42
CA TYR A 139 8.18 3.18 10.28
C TYR A 139 9.41 3.79 9.58
N LEU A 140 10.61 3.46 10.05
CA LEU A 140 11.86 3.94 9.45
C LEU A 140 12.01 3.53 7.99
N ALA A 141 11.74 2.25 7.69
CA ALA A 141 11.91 1.71 6.35
C ALA A 141 10.88 2.23 5.34
N SER A 142 9.66 2.53 5.76
CA SER A 142 8.59 2.94 4.86
C SER A 142 8.35 4.45 4.85
N TYR A 143 8.26 5.08 6.03
CA TYR A 143 7.73 6.44 6.20
C TYR A 143 8.79 7.48 6.54
N ASP A 144 9.99 7.07 6.96
CA ASP A 144 11.10 7.99 7.22
C ASP A 144 12.09 8.01 6.04
N ARG A 145 12.52 6.85 5.57
CA ARG A 145 13.53 6.71 4.51
C ARG A 145 13.01 6.10 3.20
N GLY A 146 11.87 5.42 3.27
CA GLY A 146 11.30 4.70 2.13
C GLY A 146 10.42 5.57 1.23
N LYS A 147 9.66 4.89 0.39
CA LYS A 147 8.85 5.52 -0.67
C LYS A 147 7.72 6.40 -0.16
N TRP A 148 7.31 6.26 1.10
CA TRP A 148 6.26 7.05 1.75
C TRP A 148 6.81 8.11 2.71
N ASN A 149 8.05 8.59 2.51
CA ASN A 149 8.72 9.55 3.38
C ASN A 149 8.20 10.99 3.23
N SER A 150 7.48 11.30 2.18
CA SER A 150 6.81 12.59 2.00
C SER A 150 5.47 12.43 1.31
N GLU A 151 4.52 13.27 1.68
CA GLU A 151 3.19 13.29 1.06
C GLU A 151 3.26 13.68 -0.42
N ASP A 152 4.09 14.66 -0.76
CA ASP A 152 4.31 15.08 -2.15
C ASP A 152 4.91 13.95 -3.02
N GLY A 153 5.77 13.12 -2.42
CA GLY A 153 6.43 12.03 -3.12
C GLY A 153 5.59 10.78 -3.31
N CYS A 154 4.70 10.45 -2.37
CA CYS A 154 3.87 9.26 -2.43
C CYS A 154 2.39 9.53 -2.74
N GLY A 155 1.92 10.76 -2.54
CA GLY A 155 0.54 11.18 -2.80
C GLY A 155 -0.47 10.88 -1.70
N SER A 156 -0.10 10.20 -0.61
CA SER A 156 -1.08 9.72 0.38
C SER A 156 -0.80 10.12 1.83
N GLY A 157 0.46 10.39 2.20
CA GLY A 157 0.85 10.65 3.59
C GLY A 157 0.71 9.44 4.52
N PHE A 158 1.26 9.54 5.73
CA PHE A 158 1.32 8.42 6.68
C PHE A 158 -0.06 7.89 7.08
N LEU A 159 -0.98 8.78 7.45
CA LEU A 159 -2.29 8.36 7.96
C LEU A 159 -3.07 7.56 6.91
N LEU A 160 -3.14 8.06 5.68
CA LEU A 160 -3.87 7.38 4.61
C LEU A 160 -3.14 6.12 4.16
N ALA A 161 -1.81 6.18 3.94
CA ALA A 161 -1.03 5.04 3.48
C ALA A 161 -1.05 3.85 4.46
N LYS A 162 -1.12 4.10 5.77
CA LYS A 162 -1.11 3.05 6.81
C LYS A 162 -2.50 2.79 7.38
N CYS A 163 -3.17 3.82 7.92
CA CYS A 163 -4.39 3.61 8.68
C CYS A 163 -5.65 3.41 7.82
N CYS A 164 -5.54 3.42 6.48
CA CYS A 164 -6.65 2.96 5.64
C CYS A 164 -7.06 1.51 5.97
N HIS A 165 -6.13 0.66 6.38
CA HIS A 165 -6.43 -0.68 6.85
C HIS A 165 -7.27 -0.68 8.13
N ASP A 166 -6.92 0.19 9.08
CA ASP A 166 -7.59 0.28 10.38
C ASP A 166 -9.00 0.82 10.22
N MET A 167 -9.17 1.86 9.41
CA MET A 167 -10.48 2.42 9.07
C MET A 167 -11.35 1.40 8.34
N ASP A 168 -10.77 0.66 7.41
CA ASP A 168 -11.47 -0.41 6.70
C ASP A 168 -11.96 -1.52 7.64
N ILE A 169 -11.08 -2.02 8.51
CA ILE A 169 -11.44 -3.06 9.48
C ILE A 169 -12.51 -2.57 10.45
N MET A 170 -12.39 -1.33 10.95
CA MET A 170 -13.39 -0.75 11.84
C MET A 170 -14.78 -0.69 11.17
N CYS A 171 -14.85 -0.18 9.95
CA CYS A 171 -16.08 -0.13 9.17
C CYS A 171 -16.61 -1.53 8.83
N TRP A 172 -15.75 -2.47 8.49
CA TRP A 172 -16.13 -3.83 8.15
C TRP A 172 -16.63 -4.61 9.37
N LEU A 173 -16.03 -4.46 10.52
CA LEU A 173 -16.50 -5.10 11.75
C LEU A 173 -17.85 -4.52 12.20
N ASN A 174 -18.02 -3.20 12.14
CA ASN A 174 -19.27 -2.51 12.50
C ASN A 174 -20.06 -2.10 11.26
N ASN A 175 -20.42 -3.06 10.42
CA ASN A 175 -21.16 -2.81 9.18
C ASN A 175 -22.66 -2.56 9.36
N ALA A 176 -23.15 -2.49 10.60
CA ALA A 176 -24.55 -2.17 10.92
C ALA A 176 -24.86 -0.66 10.86
N SER A 177 -23.83 0.19 10.84
CA SER A 177 -23.95 1.65 10.79
C SER A 177 -22.80 2.26 9.98
N ALA A 178 -22.99 3.49 9.52
CA ALA A 178 -21.95 4.30 8.88
C ALA A 178 -21.42 5.36 9.85
N PRO A 179 -20.17 5.81 9.70
CA PRO A 179 -19.64 6.97 10.42
C PRO A 179 -20.48 8.23 10.12
N GLU A 180 -20.84 8.97 11.15
CA GLU A 180 -21.58 10.23 11.02
C GLU A 180 -20.66 11.44 11.19
N THR A 181 -19.74 11.38 12.15
CA THR A 181 -18.76 12.43 12.41
C THR A 181 -17.38 11.82 12.64
N VAL A 182 -16.35 12.57 12.23
CA VAL A 182 -14.95 12.20 12.44
C VAL A 182 -14.21 13.39 13.03
N ALA A 183 -13.36 13.13 14.04
CA ALA A 183 -12.40 14.09 14.56
C ALA A 183 -11.02 13.45 14.61
N SER A 184 -9.98 14.20 14.27
CA SER A 184 -8.61 13.72 14.29
C SER A 184 -7.70 14.71 15.00
N MET A 185 -6.82 14.21 15.84
CA MET A 185 -5.78 14.97 16.49
C MET A 185 -4.46 14.19 16.38
N GLY A 186 -3.38 14.89 16.13
CA GLY A 186 -2.07 14.26 16.00
C GLY A 186 -0.92 15.24 16.15
N GLY A 187 0.30 14.71 16.21
CA GLY A 187 1.50 15.51 16.30
C GLY A 187 2.74 14.69 15.97
N ARG A 188 3.85 15.40 15.75
CA ARG A 188 5.18 14.82 15.58
C ARG A 188 6.01 15.21 16.81
N CYS A 189 6.47 14.22 17.55
CA CYS A 189 7.22 14.47 18.79
C CYS A 189 8.63 13.86 18.77
N GLU A 190 8.90 12.84 17.96
CA GLU A 190 10.19 12.12 17.93
C GLU A 190 11.11 12.64 16.82
N PHE A 191 10.67 12.57 15.56
CA PHE A 191 11.46 12.98 14.40
C PHE A 191 11.33 14.48 14.14
N VAL A 192 11.86 15.26 15.07
CA VAL A 192 11.94 16.74 15.02
C VAL A 192 13.38 17.18 15.25
N LYS A 193 13.76 18.35 14.73
CA LYS A 193 15.14 18.87 14.81
C LYS A 193 15.64 19.01 16.24
N GLU A 194 14.75 19.33 17.16
CA GLU A 194 15.01 19.53 18.59
C GLU A 194 15.51 18.26 19.27
N ASN A 195 15.09 17.09 18.79
CA ASN A 195 15.49 15.79 19.32
C ASN A 195 16.76 15.24 18.64
N MET A 196 17.25 15.87 17.60
CA MET A 196 18.47 15.45 16.93
C MET A 196 19.66 15.53 17.88
N PRO A 197 20.45 14.45 18.07
CA PRO A 197 21.63 14.51 18.91
C PRO A 197 22.60 15.60 18.45
N LYS A 198 23.20 16.31 19.42
CA LYS A 198 24.18 17.35 19.12
C LYS A 198 25.32 16.79 18.26
N ASP A 199 25.67 17.49 17.19
CA ASP A 199 26.68 17.11 16.23
C ASP A 199 26.39 15.77 15.49
N ALA A 200 25.13 15.36 15.38
CA ALA A 200 24.75 14.29 14.46
C ALA A 200 24.95 14.74 13.02
N SER A 201 25.42 13.82 12.18
CA SER A 201 25.57 14.09 10.74
C SER A 201 24.26 13.87 10.01
N GLU A 202 24.15 14.45 8.82
CA GLU A 202 22.99 14.26 7.94
C GLU A 202 22.84 12.79 7.50
N PHE A 203 23.98 12.11 7.27
CA PHE A 203 23.98 10.71 6.84
C PHE A 203 24.52 9.78 7.94
N CYS A 204 23.86 8.61 8.10
CA CYS A 204 24.23 7.65 9.13
C CYS A 204 25.66 7.13 9.00
N TYR A 205 26.16 6.93 7.78
CA TYR A 205 27.52 6.41 7.54
C TYR A 205 28.63 7.41 7.94
N GLU A 206 28.32 8.69 8.08
CA GLU A 206 29.23 9.74 8.56
C GLU A 206 29.00 10.11 10.01
N CYS A 207 27.93 9.58 10.63
CA CYS A 207 27.48 10.00 11.94
C CYS A 207 28.28 9.32 13.05
N LYS A 208 28.82 10.12 13.98
CA LYS A 208 29.55 9.61 15.15
C LYS A 208 28.71 8.69 16.07
N TYR A 209 27.41 8.75 15.95
CA TYR A 209 26.48 7.91 16.71
C TYR A 209 26.06 6.65 15.95
N ASN A 210 26.64 6.38 14.80
CA ASN A 210 26.22 5.30 13.92
C ASN A 210 26.08 3.95 14.63
N GLU A 211 27.01 3.60 15.52
CA GLU A 211 27.04 2.32 16.24
C GLU A 211 26.06 2.26 17.41
N THR A 212 25.66 3.40 17.96
CA THR A 212 24.84 3.47 19.17
C THR A 212 23.42 4.01 18.93
N CYS A 213 23.19 4.61 17.78
CA CYS A 213 21.90 5.18 17.44
C CYS A 213 20.89 4.07 17.07
N ILE A 214 19.78 4.03 17.80
CA ILE A 214 18.68 3.08 17.53
C ILE A 214 17.99 3.31 16.18
N TYR A 215 18.29 4.43 15.52
CA TYR A 215 17.77 4.79 14.19
C TYR A 215 18.83 4.67 13.08
N SER A 216 20.00 4.07 13.38
CA SER A 216 21.06 3.95 12.40
C SER A 216 20.63 3.09 11.21
N ALA A 217 20.70 3.68 10.01
CA ALA A 217 20.43 2.95 8.77
C ALA A 217 21.45 1.84 8.51
N MET A 218 22.71 2.03 8.93
CA MET A 218 23.76 1.02 8.79
C MET A 218 23.40 -0.21 9.62
N HIS A 219 23.07 0.00 10.89
CA HIS A 219 22.70 -1.09 11.79
C HIS A 219 21.41 -1.80 11.36
N GLU A 220 20.35 -1.06 11.07
CA GLU A 220 19.06 -1.64 10.72
C GLU A 220 19.10 -2.41 9.38
N TYR A 221 19.74 -1.89 8.36
CA TYR A 221 19.65 -2.45 7.01
C TYR A 221 20.84 -3.30 6.58
N LEU A 222 22.05 -3.02 7.08
CA LEU A 222 23.24 -3.78 6.72
C LEU A 222 23.57 -4.86 7.75
N ASP A 223 23.50 -4.55 9.05
CA ASP A 223 23.86 -5.53 10.08
C ASP A 223 22.67 -6.46 10.39
N LEU A 224 21.49 -5.90 10.64
CA LEU A 224 20.30 -6.68 10.99
C LEU A 224 19.47 -7.12 9.77
N HIS A 225 19.73 -6.60 8.59
CA HIS A 225 18.97 -6.88 7.35
C HIS A 225 17.45 -6.69 7.48
N VAL A 226 17.01 -5.71 8.26
CA VAL A 226 15.60 -5.45 8.50
C VAL A 226 15.01 -4.63 7.36
N MET A 227 14.15 -5.24 6.55
CA MET A 227 13.36 -4.59 5.49
C MET A 227 14.17 -3.67 4.53
N PRO A 228 15.41 -4.00 4.13
CA PRO A 228 16.21 -3.12 3.27
C PRO A 228 15.53 -2.83 1.92
N PHE A 229 14.72 -3.77 1.42
CA PHE A 229 13.98 -3.65 0.15
C PHE A 229 12.93 -2.53 0.14
N LEU A 230 12.53 -2.00 1.30
CA LEU A 230 11.60 -0.87 1.40
C LEU A 230 12.31 0.49 1.27
N VAL A 231 13.62 0.53 1.50
CA VAL A 231 14.40 1.77 1.54
C VAL A 231 15.03 2.10 0.20
N TRP A 232 15.51 1.09 -0.50
CA TRP A 232 16.11 1.28 -1.83
C TRP A 232 15.60 0.25 -2.83
N ASP A 233 15.37 0.71 -4.04
CA ASP A 233 15.25 -0.18 -5.17
C ASP A 233 16.62 -0.85 -5.38
N ARG A 234 16.63 -2.10 -5.77
CA ARG A 234 17.88 -2.78 -6.14
C ARG A 234 18.59 -1.95 -7.21
N LEU A 235 19.84 -1.62 -6.92
CA LEU A 235 20.74 -0.99 -7.86
C LEU A 235 21.06 -1.96 -9.00
#